data_1163a9ab8e473bdf5ba5be3703488bc0
#
_entry.id   1163a9ab8e473bdf5ba5be3703488bc0
#
_cell.length_a   1.000
_cell.length_b   1.000
_cell.length_c   1.000
_cell.angle_alpha   90.00
_cell.angle_beta   90.00
_cell.angle_gamma   90.00
#
_symmetry.space_group_name_H-M   'P 1'
#
loop_
_entity.id
_entity.type
_entity.pdbx_description
1 polymer ?
#
loop_
_entity_poly.entity_id
_entity_poly.type
_entity_poly.pdbx_seq_one_letter_code
_entity_poly.pdbx_strand_id
1 'polypeptide(L)' 'MNGNNVKEKVGATPDVTSQKQTVLDFIEENGGITDSEVQELLDVKSTRAYTLMKEMEKEGLIIIVGRGSDKKYLKKD' A
#
# COMPACT_ATOMS: atom_id res chain seq x y z
N MET A 1 23.30 -2.04 17.72
CA MET A 1 22.97 -2.19 17.62
C MET A 1 22.70 -2.44 17.53
N ASN A 2 22.48 -2.26 17.32
CA ASN A 2 21.91 -2.48 17.16
C ASN A 2 21.36 -2.62 17.02
N GLY A 3 21.20 -2.56 17.05
CA GLY A 3 20.51 -2.64 16.86
C GLY A 3 19.89 -2.67 16.48
N ASN A 4 19.96 -2.44 16.24
CA ASN A 4 19.34 -2.44 15.85
C ASN A 4 18.81 -2.62 15.39
N ASN A 5 18.81 -2.54 15.23
CA ASN A 5 18.27 -2.75 14.79
C ASN A 5 17.71 -3.30 14.54
N VAL A 6 17.66 -3.22 14.61
CA VAL A 6 17.02 -3.73 14.47
C VAL A 6 16.32 -4.12 14.26
N LYS A 7 16.03 -3.99 14.23
CA LYS A 7 15.43 -4.15 13.97
C LYS A 7 14.91 -4.64 13.44
N GLU A 8 14.92 -4.66 13.20
CA GLU A 8 14.63 -5.05 12.67
C GLU A 8 14.05 -5.77 12.50
N LYS A 9 13.80 -5.77 12.49
CA LYS A 9 13.19 -6.41 12.40
C LYS A 9 12.84 -7.39 12.29
N VAL A 10 13.11 -7.30 12.50
CA VAL A 10 13.07 -8.46 12.24
C VAL A 10 12.08 -9.55 12.09
N GLY A 11 11.90 -10.45 11.36
CA GLY A 11 10.94 -11.42 11.08
C GLY A 11 9.51 -11.05 11.39
N ALA A 12 9.36 -9.92 11.91
CA ALA A 12 8.05 -9.42 12.27
C ALA A 12 7.24 -9.06 11.04
N THR A 13 5.93 -9.06 11.21
CA THR A 13 5.05 -8.56 10.17
C THR A 13 5.40 -7.11 9.86
N PRO A 14 5.52 -6.73 8.59
CA PRO A 14 5.75 -5.33 8.25
C PRO A 14 4.63 -4.49 8.83
N ASP A 15 4.97 -3.36 9.40
CA ASP A 15 3.92 -2.54 9.96
C ASP A 15 3.13 -1.83 8.86
N VAL A 16 1.95 -1.33 9.24
CA VAL A 16 1.03 -0.73 8.28
C VAL A 16 1.63 0.51 7.63
N THR A 17 2.42 1.27 8.38
CA THR A 17 3.04 2.46 7.85
C THR A 17 4.00 2.13 6.71
N SER A 18 4.79 1.08 6.89
CA SER A 18 5.71 0.65 5.84
C SER A 18 4.96 0.21 4.59
N GLN A 19 3.86 -0.51 4.77
CA GLN A 19 3.05 -0.95 3.63
C GLN A 19 2.46 0.23 2.89
N LYS A 20 1.97 1.22 3.62
CA LYS A 20 1.40 2.42 3.00
C LYS A 20 2.46 3.17 2.20
N GLN A 21 3.65 3.30 2.77
CA GLN A 21 4.73 4.00 2.06
C GLN A 21 5.12 3.26 0.79
N THR A 22 5.18 1.94 0.85
CA THR A 22 5.51 1.13 -0.32
C THR A 22 4.49 1.36 -1.43
N VAL A 23 3.22 1.41 -1.08
CA VAL A 23 2.16 1.67 -2.06
C VAL A 23 2.31 3.07 -2.66
N LEU A 24 2.56 4.07 -1.83
CA LEU A 24 2.70 5.44 -2.32
C LEU A 24 3.89 5.57 -3.27
N ASP A 25 5.00 4.91 -2.95
CA ASP A 25 6.17 4.92 -3.81
C ASP A 25 5.86 4.30 -5.16
N PHE A 26 5.12 3.19 -5.15
CA PHE A 26 4.72 2.53 -6.40
C PHE A 26 3.85 3.45 -7.25
N ILE A 27 2.89 4.12 -6.61
CA ILE A 27 2.02 5.04 -7.32
C ILE A 27 2.81 6.18 -7.94
N GLU A 28 3.77 6.71 -7.21
CA GLU A 28 4.60 7.79 -7.73
C GLU A 28 5.39 7.36 -8.96
N GLU A 29 5.90 6.15 -8.93
CA GLU A 29 6.72 5.65 -10.03
C GLU A 29 5.90 5.24 -11.25
N ASN A 30 4.69 4.73 -11.01
CA ASN A 30 3.89 4.13 -12.08
C ASN A 30 2.62 4.88 -12.43
N GLY A 31 2.30 5.91 -11.69
CA GLY A 31 1.13 6.73 -11.97
C GLY A 31 -0.18 6.18 -11.43
N GLY A 32 -0.12 5.11 -10.65
CA GLY A 32 -1.32 4.52 -10.05
C GLY A 32 -1.08 3.07 -9.69
N ILE A 33 -2.05 2.47 -9.00
CA ILE A 33 -1.94 1.08 -8.60
C ILE A 33 -3.34 0.47 -8.58
N THR A 34 -3.45 -0.80 -8.97
CA THR A 34 -4.71 -1.54 -8.92
C THR A 34 -4.71 -2.46 -7.72
N ASP A 35 -5.91 -3.02 -7.39
CA ASP A 35 -6.01 -3.99 -6.30
C ASP A 35 -5.08 -5.18 -6.52
N SER A 36 -5.03 -5.69 -7.74
CA SER A 36 -4.16 -6.82 -8.05
C SER A 36 -2.70 -6.47 -7.80
N GLU A 37 -2.31 -5.27 -8.19
CA GLU A 37 -0.93 -4.83 -8.00
C GLU A 37 -0.59 -4.68 -6.52
N VAL A 38 -1.56 -4.20 -5.72
CA VAL A 38 -1.34 -4.10 -4.28
C VAL A 38 -1.11 -5.49 -3.69
N GLN A 39 -1.92 -6.46 -4.10
CA GLN A 39 -1.77 -7.82 -3.59
C GLN A 39 -0.39 -8.38 -3.89
N GLU A 40 0.09 -8.16 -5.10
CA GLU A 40 1.40 -8.66 -5.49
C GLU A 40 2.53 -7.90 -4.82
N LEU A 41 2.39 -6.58 -4.78
CA LEU A 41 3.43 -5.72 -4.21
C LEU A 41 3.67 -6.02 -2.74
N LEU A 42 2.60 -6.22 -1.99
CA LEU A 42 2.67 -6.42 -0.54
C LEU A 42 2.56 -7.89 -0.13
N ASP A 43 2.32 -8.76 -1.10
CA ASP A 43 2.15 -10.20 -0.83
C ASP A 43 1.01 -10.41 0.16
N VAL A 44 -0.15 -9.84 -0.14
CA VAL A 44 -1.33 -9.96 0.72
C VAL A 44 -2.52 -10.41 -0.11
N LYS A 45 -3.56 -10.87 0.58
CA LYS A 45 -4.80 -11.29 -0.05
C LYS A 45 -5.67 -10.08 -0.39
N SER A 46 -6.71 -10.32 -1.19
CA SER A 46 -7.58 -9.24 -1.65
C SER A 46 -8.24 -8.48 -0.52
N THR A 47 -8.67 -9.18 0.53
CA THR A 47 -9.33 -8.52 1.66
C THR A 47 -8.37 -7.54 2.34
N ARG A 48 -7.13 -7.98 2.57
CA ARG A 48 -6.15 -7.11 3.19
C ARG A 48 -5.81 -5.92 2.30
N ALA A 49 -5.65 -6.17 1.00
CA ALA A 49 -5.36 -5.12 0.05
C ALA A 49 -6.47 -4.07 0.05
N TYR A 50 -7.72 -4.54 -0.02
CA TYR A 50 -8.86 -3.64 -0.02
C TYR A 50 -8.91 -2.81 1.26
N THR A 51 -8.76 -3.46 2.41
CA THR A 51 -8.80 -2.77 3.69
C THR A 51 -7.72 -1.69 3.77
N LEU A 52 -6.52 -2.02 3.33
CA LEU A 52 -5.42 -1.06 3.37
C LEU A 52 -5.70 0.13 2.48
N MET A 53 -6.19 -0.11 1.27
CA MET A 53 -6.45 0.98 0.34
C MET A 53 -7.59 1.87 0.82
N LYS A 54 -8.65 1.28 1.41
CA LYS A 54 -9.73 2.07 1.98
C LYS A 54 -9.22 2.95 3.13
N GLU A 55 -8.34 2.41 3.93
CA GLU A 55 -7.75 3.16 5.03
C GLU A 55 -6.93 4.33 4.52
N MET A 56 -6.13 4.09 3.48
CA MET A 56 -5.33 5.15 2.88
C MET A 56 -6.20 6.24 2.25
N GLU A 57 -7.30 5.84 1.63
CA GLU A 57 -8.24 6.80 1.08
C GLU A 57 -8.86 7.65 2.17
N LYS A 58 -9.25 7.01 3.27
CA LYS A 58 -9.85 7.70 4.40
C LYS A 58 -8.87 8.70 5.02
N GLU A 59 -7.60 8.39 5.00
CA GLU A 59 -6.56 9.26 5.53
C GLU A 59 -6.20 10.40 4.57
N GLY A 60 -6.75 10.37 3.36
CA GLY A 60 -6.48 11.41 2.39
C GLY A 60 -5.17 11.25 1.64
N LEU A 61 -4.62 10.04 1.63
CA LEU A 61 -3.36 9.77 0.95
C LEU A 61 -3.54 9.43 -0.52
N ILE A 62 -4.67 8.85 -0.86
CA ILE A 62 -4.95 8.41 -2.23
C ILE A 62 -6.40 8.71 -2.60
N ILE A 63 -6.67 8.67 -3.90
CA ILE A 63 -8.03 8.77 -4.41
C ILE A 63 -8.29 7.55 -5.28
N ILE A 64 -9.57 7.22 -5.44
CA ILE A 64 -10.00 6.10 -6.25
C ILE A 64 -10.61 6.63 -7.54
N VAL A 65 -10.14 6.12 -8.69
CA VAL A 65 -10.70 6.49 -9.98
C VAL A 65 -11.15 5.23 -10.71
N GLY A 66 -12.17 5.36 -11.54
CA GLY A 66 -12.71 4.23 -12.28
C GLY A 66 -13.63 3.37 -11.45
N ARG A 67 -14.11 2.29 -12.05
CA ARG A 67 -15.04 1.36 -11.40
C ARG A 67 -14.76 -0.05 -11.85
N GLY A 68 -15.18 -0.99 -10.99
CA GLY A 68 -15.07 -2.40 -11.32
C GLY A 68 -13.63 -2.76 -11.62
N SER A 69 -13.43 -3.45 -12.72
CA SER A 69 -12.09 -3.90 -13.07
C SER A 69 -11.17 -2.78 -13.52
N ASP A 70 -11.73 -1.61 -13.82
CA ASP A 70 -10.93 -0.44 -14.21
C ASP A 70 -10.53 0.42 -13.04
N LYS A 71 -10.92 0.06 -11.83
CA LYS A 71 -10.63 0.85 -10.65
C LYS A 71 -9.11 0.94 -10.41
N LYS A 72 -8.65 2.14 -10.12
CA LYS A 72 -7.25 2.39 -9.88
C LYS A 72 -7.11 3.42 -8.77
N TYR A 73 -6.05 3.29 -8.01
CA TYR A 73 -5.75 4.23 -6.92
C TYR A 73 -4.63 5.15 -7.33
N LEU A 74 -4.82 6.43 -7.10
CA LEU A 74 -3.82 7.44 -7.42
C LEU A 74 -3.44 8.21 -6.17
N LYS A 75 -2.26 8.77 -6.17
CA LYS A 75 -1.82 9.59 -5.05
C LYS A 75 -2.62 10.89 -5.05
N LYS A 76 -3.10 11.28 -3.89
CA LYS A 76 -3.81 12.55 -3.75
C LYS A 76 -2.80 13.67 -3.59
N ASP A 77 -2.99 14.72 -4.36
CA ASP A 77 -2.14 15.91 -4.24
C ASP A 77 -2.54 16.79 -3.06
#